data_239b77c65424612f183aff355dff9aeb
#
_entry.id   239b77c65424612f183aff355dff9aeb
#
_cell.length_a   1.000
_cell.length_b   1.000
_cell.length_c   1.000
_cell.angle_alpha   90.00
_cell.angle_beta   90.00
_cell.angle_gamma   90.00
#
_symmetry.space_group_name_H-M   'P 1'
#
loop_
_entity.id
_entity.type
_entity.pdbx_description
1 polymer ?
#
loop_
_entity_poly.entity_id
_entity_poly.type
_entity_poly.pdbx_seq_one_letter_code
_entity_poly.pdbx_strand_id
1 'polypeptide(L)'
;VQKLGTPRVLVLGDVMMDRYVWGDAERISQEAPVILLRADRREERLGGASSVATMLRALGAKVMIAGIVGNDHDGGRIRQMLTDLCIDHEAVITDLARPSTVKERYVGRAQHRHPQQMIRVDFEDRRPISERIAAQISSVVQNLLKATDIVLVSDYDKGVCTPPLLSAVINAARSKGIKVVADPIRGND
;
A
#
# COMPACT_ATOMS: atom_id res chain seq x y z
N VAL A 1 -0.73 7.66 24.86
CA VAL A 1 -1.58 6.78 24.04
C VAL A 1 -2.87 6.44 24.79
N GLN A 2 -2.82 6.09 26.08
CA GLN A 2 -4.03 5.73 26.88
C GLN A 2 -5.14 6.79 26.94
N LYS A 3 -4.85 8.06 26.66
CA LYS A 3 -5.82 9.18 26.67
C LYS A 3 -6.53 9.42 25.33
N LEU A 4 -6.13 8.75 24.24
CA LEU A 4 -6.63 9.03 22.89
C LEU A 4 -7.87 8.22 22.49
N GLY A 5 -8.30 7.26 23.34
CA GLY A 5 -9.38 6.33 23.01
C GLY A 5 -8.99 5.41 21.85
N THR A 6 -9.99 4.98 21.06
CA THR A 6 -9.79 4.14 19.87
C THR A 6 -10.24 4.93 18.64
N PRO A 7 -9.38 5.77 18.03
CA PRO A 7 -9.76 6.57 16.88
C PRO A 7 -10.07 5.67 15.67
N ARG A 8 -11.05 6.09 14.87
CA ARG A 8 -11.44 5.44 13.62
C ARG A 8 -10.82 6.21 12.46
N VAL A 9 -9.85 5.60 11.81
CA VAL A 9 -9.05 6.24 10.77
C VAL A 9 -9.34 5.60 9.42
N LEU A 10 -9.71 6.42 8.43
CA LEU A 10 -9.77 6.02 7.04
C LEU A 10 -8.47 6.44 6.36
N VAL A 11 -7.72 5.47 5.84
CA VAL A 11 -6.53 5.69 5.02
C VAL A 11 -6.93 5.59 3.55
N LEU A 12 -6.71 6.64 2.76
CA LEU A 12 -6.88 6.63 1.30
C LEU A 12 -5.53 6.74 0.63
N GLY A 13 -5.20 5.84 -0.28
CA GLY A 13 -3.94 5.95 -1.02
C GLY A 13 -3.52 4.70 -1.77
N ASP A 14 -2.23 4.66 -2.10
CA ASP A 14 -1.64 3.62 -2.93
C ASP A 14 -1.35 2.37 -2.10
N VAL A 15 -2.21 1.38 -2.24
CA VAL A 15 -2.06 0.06 -1.61
C VAL A 15 -0.99 -0.72 -2.36
N MET A 16 -0.04 -1.30 -1.64
CA MET A 16 1.02 -2.10 -2.24
C MET A 16 1.58 -3.16 -1.29
N MET A 17 2.38 -4.05 -1.84
CA MET A 17 3.12 -5.06 -1.09
C MET A 17 4.62 -4.88 -1.29
N ASP A 18 5.37 -4.96 -0.19
CA ASP A 18 6.82 -5.07 -0.19
C ASP A 18 7.19 -6.55 -0.01
N ARG A 19 7.86 -7.12 -0.99
CA ARG A 19 8.35 -8.51 -0.98
C ARG A 19 9.86 -8.52 -0.88
N TYR A 20 10.39 -9.31 0.03
CA TYR A 20 11.82 -9.48 0.22
C TYR A 20 12.19 -10.93 -0.08
N VAL A 21 13.14 -11.13 -0.98
CA VAL A 21 13.74 -12.43 -1.29
C VAL A 21 15.17 -12.40 -0.76
N TRP A 22 15.42 -13.20 0.26
CA TRP A 22 16.72 -13.30 0.92
C TRP A 22 17.47 -14.53 0.42
N GLY A 23 18.79 -14.44 0.36
CA GLY A 23 19.60 -15.60 -0.04
C GLY A 23 21.09 -15.34 0.02
N ASP A 24 21.85 -16.36 -0.36
CA ASP A 24 23.29 -16.29 -0.48
C ASP A 24 23.70 -15.87 -1.90
N ALA A 25 24.58 -14.86 -1.98
CA ALA A 25 25.07 -14.27 -3.22
C ALA A 25 26.59 -14.46 -3.32
N GLU A 26 27.03 -15.72 -3.46
CA GLU A 26 28.44 -16.11 -3.34
C GLU A 26 29.16 -16.33 -4.67
N ARG A 27 28.41 -16.43 -5.77
CA ARG A 27 29.00 -16.74 -7.07
C ARG A 27 28.34 -16.01 -8.23
N ILE A 28 29.08 -15.92 -9.33
CA ILE A 28 28.57 -15.49 -10.62
C ILE A 28 27.91 -16.67 -11.33
N SER A 29 26.83 -16.42 -12.06
CA SER A 29 26.17 -17.41 -12.91
C SER A 29 27.13 -17.88 -14.00
N GLN A 30 26.97 -19.16 -14.42
CA GLN A 30 27.71 -19.69 -15.58
C GLN A 30 27.05 -19.31 -16.91
N GLU A 31 25.79 -18.86 -16.89
CA GLU A 31 25.01 -18.53 -18.08
C GLU A 31 25.21 -17.07 -18.51
N ALA A 32 25.54 -16.18 -17.56
CA ALA A 32 25.73 -14.75 -17.82
C ALA A 32 26.56 -14.11 -16.70
N PRO A 33 27.23 -12.97 -16.91
CA PRO A 33 28.00 -12.27 -15.88
C PRO A 33 27.11 -11.56 -14.85
N VAL A 34 26.20 -12.31 -14.24
CA VAL A 34 25.25 -11.84 -13.22
C VAL A 34 25.46 -12.60 -11.92
N ILE A 35 25.21 -11.94 -10.79
CA ILE A 35 25.26 -12.56 -9.47
C ILE A 35 24.12 -13.56 -9.34
N LEU A 36 24.42 -14.78 -8.89
CA LEU A 36 23.44 -15.81 -8.58
C LEU A 36 23.03 -15.64 -7.12
N LEU A 37 21.76 -15.38 -6.87
CA LEU A 37 21.15 -15.39 -5.55
C LEU A 37 20.47 -16.73 -5.30
N ARG A 38 20.99 -17.51 -4.36
CA ARG A 38 20.33 -18.73 -3.88
C ARG A 38 19.37 -18.37 -2.76
N ALA A 39 18.09 -18.19 -3.12
CA ALA A 39 17.07 -17.77 -2.19
C ALA A 39 16.75 -18.86 -1.16
N ASP A 40 16.67 -18.48 0.11
CA ASP A 40 16.35 -19.35 1.24
C ASP A 40 15.16 -18.84 2.08
N ARG A 41 14.78 -17.56 1.92
CA ARG A 41 13.68 -16.94 2.65
C ARG A 41 12.95 -15.94 1.80
N ARG A 42 11.62 -15.92 1.92
CA ARG A 42 10.75 -14.90 1.35
C ARG A 42 9.90 -14.28 2.46
N GLU A 43 9.82 -12.96 2.46
CA GLU A 43 8.98 -12.19 3.37
C GLU A 43 8.08 -11.26 2.57
N GLU A 44 6.85 -11.09 3.05
CA GLU A 44 5.88 -10.17 2.47
C GLU A 44 5.38 -9.23 3.57
N ARG A 45 5.29 -7.95 3.24
CA ARG A 45 4.80 -6.90 4.13
C ARG A 45 3.86 -5.99 3.37
N LEU A 46 2.87 -5.45 4.05
CA LEU A 46 2.06 -4.37 3.52
C LEU A 46 2.92 -3.10 3.39
N GLY A 47 2.91 -2.49 2.20
CA GLY A 47 3.67 -1.28 1.84
C GLY A 47 2.77 -0.09 1.54
N GLY A 48 3.36 1.09 1.28
CA GLY A 48 2.62 2.31 0.95
C GLY A 48 1.52 2.64 1.95
N ALA A 49 0.35 3.00 1.46
CA ALA A 49 -0.81 3.32 2.29
C ALA A 49 -1.21 2.17 3.23
N SER A 50 -1.02 0.91 2.80
CA SER A 50 -1.31 -0.25 3.66
C SER A 50 -0.28 -0.44 4.79
N SER A 51 0.97 0.02 4.63
CA SER A 51 1.93 0.10 5.73
C SER A 51 1.49 1.12 6.78
N VAL A 52 1.02 2.29 6.35
CA VAL A 52 0.46 3.32 7.25
C VAL A 52 -0.74 2.76 8.02
N ALA A 53 -1.65 2.08 7.33
CA ALA A 53 -2.79 1.41 7.96
C ALA A 53 -2.35 0.38 9.03
N THR A 54 -1.30 -0.40 8.73
CA THR A 54 -0.71 -1.38 9.67
C THR A 54 -0.16 -0.69 10.92
N MET A 55 0.59 0.40 10.76
CA MET A 55 1.13 1.16 11.88
C MET A 55 0.03 1.76 12.77
N LEU A 56 -1.00 2.35 12.16
CA LEU A 56 -2.15 2.89 12.90
C LEU A 56 -2.90 1.80 13.67
N ARG A 57 -3.05 0.63 13.04
CA ARG A 57 -3.67 -0.54 13.70
C ARG A 57 -2.86 -1.02 14.89
N ALA A 58 -1.53 -1.07 14.76
CA ALA A 58 -0.62 -1.43 15.85
C ALA A 58 -0.66 -0.42 17.02
N LEU A 59 -0.95 0.86 16.73
CA LEU A 59 -1.15 1.90 17.72
C LEU A 59 -2.54 1.86 18.41
N GLY A 60 -3.40 0.92 18.03
CA GLY A 60 -4.71 0.70 18.64
C GLY A 60 -5.88 1.41 17.94
N ALA A 61 -5.67 2.01 16.76
CA ALA A 61 -6.76 2.59 15.98
C ALA A 61 -7.66 1.50 15.37
N LYS A 62 -8.93 1.81 15.11
CA LYS A 62 -9.76 1.10 14.14
C LYS A 62 -9.48 1.67 12.75
N VAL A 63 -9.02 0.84 11.83
CA VAL A 63 -8.54 1.31 10.53
C VAL A 63 -9.39 0.74 9.41
N MET A 64 -9.77 1.63 8.50
CA MET A 64 -10.35 1.34 7.21
C MET A 64 -9.36 1.81 6.15
N ILE A 65 -9.23 1.09 5.04
CA ILE A 65 -8.34 1.49 3.95
C ILE A 65 -9.11 1.53 2.62
N ALA A 66 -8.82 2.56 1.83
CA ALA A 66 -9.36 2.78 0.49
C ALA A 66 -8.23 2.88 -0.53
N GLY A 67 -8.36 2.19 -1.65
CA GLY A 67 -7.35 2.14 -2.70
C GLY A 67 -7.69 1.11 -3.76
N ILE A 68 -6.69 0.60 -4.44
CA ILE A 68 -6.86 -0.42 -5.48
C ILE A 68 -5.89 -1.57 -5.32
N VAL A 69 -6.29 -2.73 -5.85
CA VAL A 69 -5.42 -3.88 -6.15
C VAL A 69 -5.78 -4.41 -7.54
N GLY A 70 -4.88 -5.16 -8.16
CA GLY A 70 -5.15 -5.88 -9.40
C GLY A 70 -6.00 -7.14 -9.16
N ASN A 71 -6.45 -7.76 -10.26
CA ASN A 71 -7.10 -9.07 -10.23
C ASN A 71 -6.05 -10.18 -10.38
N ASP A 72 -5.15 -10.27 -9.41
CA ASP A 72 -4.02 -11.19 -9.42
C ASP A 72 -3.79 -11.83 -8.05
N HIS A 73 -2.84 -12.76 -7.99
CA HIS A 73 -2.47 -13.45 -6.76
C HIS A 73 -2.04 -12.46 -5.66
N ASP A 74 -1.30 -11.41 -6.02
CA ASP A 74 -0.75 -10.45 -5.08
C ASP A 74 -1.87 -9.55 -4.50
N GLY A 75 -2.89 -9.20 -5.30
CA GLY A 75 -4.09 -8.53 -4.82
C GLY A 75 -4.88 -9.35 -3.81
N GLY A 76 -5.02 -10.66 -4.08
CA GLY A 76 -5.61 -11.59 -3.12
C GLY A 76 -4.79 -11.68 -1.83
N ARG A 77 -3.46 -11.72 -1.95
CA ARG A 77 -2.55 -11.77 -0.80
C ARG A 77 -2.61 -10.51 0.05
N ILE A 78 -2.62 -9.33 -0.57
CA ILE A 78 -2.79 -8.04 0.14
C ILE A 78 -4.08 -8.04 0.95
N ARG A 79 -5.21 -8.45 0.35
CA ARG A 79 -6.51 -8.50 1.05
C ARG A 79 -6.47 -9.45 2.25
N GLN A 80 -5.85 -10.63 2.08
CA GLN A 80 -5.67 -11.57 3.18
C GLN A 80 -4.88 -10.95 4.34
N MET A 81 -3.76 -10.29 4.05
CA MET A 81 -2.94 -9.62 5.07
C MET A 81 -3.71 -8.49 5.79
N LEU A 82 -4.55 -7.75 5.08
CA LEU A 82 -5.41 -6.71 5.68
C LEU A 82 -6.44 -7.35 6.61
N THR A 83 -7.04 -8.47 6.20
CA THR A 83 -7.99 -9.25 7.01
C THR A 83 -7.33 -9.76 8.29
N ASP A 84 -6.14 -10.37 8.17
CA ASP A 84 -5.38 -10.92 9.31
C ASP A 84 -5.05 -9.85 10.36
N LEU A 85 -4.87 -8.60 9.92
CA LEU A 85 -4.63 -7.44 10.80
C LEU A 85 -5.92 -6.76 11.28
N CYS A 86 -7.09 -7.28 10.94
CA CYS A 86 -8.39 -6.65 11.24
C CYS A 86 -8.46 -5.20 10.72
N ILE A 87 -7.97 -4.96 9.52
CA ILE A 87 -8.11 -3.70 8.78
C ILE A 87 -9.27 -3.86 7.80
N ASP A 88 -10.27 -3.01 7.92
CA ASP A 88 -11.40 -2.99 6.98
C ASP A 88 -10.93 -2.50 5.62
N HIS A 89 -11.18 -3.29 4.59
CA HIS A 89 -10.72 -3.04 3.22
C HIS A 89 -11.85 -3.11 2.18
N GLU A 90 -13.08 -2.83 2.60
CA GLU A 90 -14.25 -2.78 1.70
C GLU A 90 -14.03 -1.78 0.55
N ALA A 91 -13.36 -0.66 0.83
CA ALA A 91 -13.04 0.37 -0.15
C ALA A 91 -11.75 0.10 -0.96
N VAL A 92 -11.13 -1.07 -0.84
CA VAL A 92 -10.06 -1.51 -1.74
C VAL A 92 -10.71 -2.14 -2.97
N ILE A 93 -10.74 -1.43 -4.08
CA ILE A 93 -11.40 -1.86 -5.31
C ILE A 93 -10.44 -2.70 -6.16
N THR A 94 -10.97 -3.70 -6.87
CA THR A 94 -10.18 -4.46 -7.84
C THR A 94 -10.20 -3.74 -9.20
N ASP A 95 -9.03 -3.35 -9.69
CA ASP A 95 -8.86 -2.81 -11.04
C ASP A 95 -8.34 -3.92 -11.97
N LEU A 96 -9.18 -4.31 -12.94
CA LEU A 96 -8.86 -5.37 -13.91
C LEU A 96 -7.82 -4.94 -14.96
N ALA A 97 -7.53 -3.64 -15.05
CA ALA A 97 -6.69 -3.07 -16.10
C ALA A 97 -5.21 -2.92 -15.68
N ARG A 98 -4.87 -3.27 -14.44
CA ARG A 98 -3.50 -3.13 -13.93
C ARG A 98 -3.14 -4.23 -12.93
N PRO A 99 -1.84 -4.51 -12.76
CA PRO A 99 -1.38 -5.42 -11.70
C PRO A 99 -1.51 -4.76 -10.32
N SER A 100 -1.52 -5.59 -9.28
CA SER A 100 -1.27 -5.12 -7.92
C SER A 100 0.14 -4.55 -7.82
N THR A 101 0.29 -3.44 -7.10
CA THR A 101 1.62 -2.83 -6.92
C THR A 101 2.45 -3.67 -5.95
N VAL A 102 3.58 -4.20 -6.44
CA VAL A 102 4.53 -4.98 -5.64
C VAL A 102 5.94 -4.45 -5.85
N LYS A 103 6.67 -4.24 -4.76
CA LYS A 103 8.09 -3.90 -4.76
C LYS A 103 8.89 -5.10 -4.25
N GLU A 104 9.49 -5.84 -5.15
CA GLU A 104 10.25 -7.04 -4.82
C GLU A 104 11.73 -6.71 -4.69
N ARG A 105 12.30 -6.94 -3.51
CA ARG A 105 13.70 -6.65 -3.17
C ARG A 105 14.46 -7.94 -2.99
N TYR A 106 15.55 -8.08 -3.72
CA TYR A 106 16.48 -9.20 -3.60
C TYR A 106 17.65 -8.79 -2.72
N VAL A 107 17.80 -9.49 -1.61
CA VAL A 107 18.78 -9.17 -0.56
C VAL A 107 19.77 -10.31 -0.44
N GLY A 108 21.00 -10.05 -0.85
CA GLY A 108 22.10 -11.02 -0.84
C GLY A 108 22.98 -10.91 0.40
N ARG A 109 23.38 -12.08 0.92
CA ARG A 109 24.46 -12.22 1.90
C ARG A 109 25.69 -12.80 1.19
N ALA A 110 26.84 -12.25 1.44
CA ALA A 110 28.12 -12.79 0.98
C ALA A 110 29.04 -12.98 2.20
N GLN A 111 29.60 -14.20 2.34
CA GLN A 111 30.64 -14.58 3.32
C GLN A 111 30.77 -13.65 4.54
N HIS A 112 29.93 -13.82 5.57
CA HIS A 112 29.95 -13.08 6.84
C HIS A 112 29.77 -11.55 6.75
N ARG A 113 29.35 -11.02 5.60
CA ARG A 113 29.01 -9.60 5.43
C ARG A 113 27.54 -9.35 5.73
N HIS A 114 27.22 -8.10 6.08
CA HIS A 114 25.85 -7.67 6.27
C HIS A 114 25.06 -7.84 4.98
N PRO A 115 23.79 -8.30 5.08
CA PRO A 115 22.90 -8.40 3.92
C PRO A 115 22.76 -7.05 3.21
N GLN A 116 22.83 -7.06 1.88
CA GLN A 116 22.66 -5.88 1.04
C GLN A 116 21.60 -6.09 0.00
N GLN A 117 20.80 -5.06 -0.25
CA GLN A 117 19.87 -5.08 -1.37
C GLN A 117 20.65 -5.02 -2.68
N MET A 118 20.46 -6.04 -3.52
CA MET A 118 21.16 -6.19 -4.80
C MET A 118 20.38 -5.57 -5.94
N ILE A 119 19.07 -5.81 -5.97
CA ILE A 119 18.14 -5.30 -6.99
C ILE A 119 16.76 -5.11 -6.39
N ARG A 120 15.98 -4.19 -6.96
CA ARG A 120 14.54 -4.06 -6.73
C ARG A 120 13.81 -4.18 -8.06
N VAL A 121 12.77 -4.99 -8.09
CA VAL A 121 11.88 -5.14 -9.23
C VAL A 121 10.51 -4.61 -8.81
N ASP A 122 10.00 -3.63 -9.56
CA ASP A 122 8.71 -3.00 -9.28
C ASP A 122 7.68 -3.49 -10.31
N PHE A 123 6.65 -4.17 -9.82
CA PHE A 123 5.45 -4.50 -10.58
C PHE A 123 4.42 -3.42 -10.28
N GLU A 124 4.22 -2.49 -11.20
CA GLU A 124 3.35 -1.34 -10.97
C GLU A 124 2.81 -0.73 -12.27
N ASP A 125 1.70 -0.04 -12.15
CA ASP A 125 1.17 0.87 -13.15
C ASP A 125 0.88 2.22 -12.48
N ARG A 126 1.51 3.29 -12.97
CA ARG A 126 1.39 4.64 -12.37
C ARG A 126 0.32 5.50 -13.02
N ARG A 127 -0.32 5.01 -14.07
CA ARG A 127 -1.39 5.77 -14.74
C ARG A 127 -2.50 6.09 -13.74
N PRO A 128 -3.15 7.25 -13.84
CA PRO A 128 -4.32 7.56 -13.03
C PRO A 128 -5.37 6.45 -13.11
N ILE A 129 -6.05 6.16 -12.01
CA ILE A 129 -7.21 5.27 -12.01
C ILE A 129 -8.31 5.83 -12.90
N SER A 130 -9.12 4.95 -13.50
CA SER A 130 -10.27 5.38 -14.30
C SER A 130 -11.32 6.09 -13.45
N GLU A 131 -12.11 6.96 -14.09
CA GLU A 131 -13.24 7.63 -13.43
C GLU A 131 -14.23 6.62 -12.78
N ARG A 132 -14.42 5.48 -13.43
CA ARG A 132 -15.28 4.39 -12.90
C ARG A 132 -14.73 3.86 -11.57
N ILE A 133 -13.43 3.58 -11.48
CA ILE A 133 -12.79 3.11 -10.25
C ILE A 133 -12.82 4.22 -9.18
N ALA A 134 -12.53 5.45 -9.54
CA ALA A 134 -12.61 6.60 -8.63
C ALA A 134 -14.02 6.78 -8.05
N ALA A 135 -15.06 6.65 -8.88
CA ALA A 135 -16.46 6.70 -8.45
C ALA A 135 -16.81 5.55 -7.49
N GLN A 136 -16.35 4.33 -7.76
CA GLN A 136 -16.55 3.19 -6.86
C GLN A 136 -15.90 3.44 -5.48
N ILE A 137 -14.63 3.86 -5.45
CA ILE A 137 -13.94 4.21 -4.19
C ILE A 137 -14.73 5.31 -3.46
N SER A 138 -15.07 6.39 -4.15
CA SER A 138 -15.79 7.52 -3.57
C SER A 138 -17.15 7.10 -2.96
N SER A 139 -17.89 6.23 -3.62
CA SER A 139 -19.18 5.72 -3.14
C SER A 139 -19.03 4.95 -1.82
N VAL A 140 -18.06 4.03 -1.74
CA VAL A 140 -17.83 3.26 -0.51
C VAL A 140 -17.32 4.17 0.60
N VAL A 141 -16.35 5.05 0.29
CA VAL A 141 -15.78 6.01 1.23
C VAL A 141 -16.85 6.91 1.85
N GLN A 142 -17.83 7.39 1.09
CA GLN A 142 -18.93 8.21 1.63
C GLN A 142 -19.72 7.50 2.74
N ASN A 143 -19.87 6.18 2.65
CA ASN A 143 -20.50 5.39 3.71
C ASN A 143 -19.57 5.23 4.90
N LEU A 144 -18.28 4.94 4.68
CA LEU A 144 -17.29 4.78 5.73
C LEU A 144 -17.06 6.08 6.54
N LEU A 145 -17.21 7.24 5.92
CA LEU A 145 -17.10 8.54 6.60
C LEU A 145 -18.13 8.73 7.72
N LYS A 146 -19.23 7.96 7.77
CA LYS A 146 -20.18 8.00 8.89
C LYS A 146 -19.60 7.44 10.19
N ALA A 147 -18.57 6.61 10.06
CA ALA A 147 -17.89 5.96 11.18
C ALA A 147 -16.39 6.35 11.27
N THR A 148 -16.01 7.48 10.69
CA THR A 148 -14.62 7.95 10.60
C THR A 148 -14.41 9.19 11.46
N ASP A 149 -13.33 9.23 12.22
CA ASP A 149 -12.94 10.39 13.03
C ASP A 149 -11.91 11.27 12.28
N ILE A 150 -11.08 10.64 11.44
CA ILE A 150 -10.03 11.31 10.66
C ILE A 150 -9.78 10.56 9.34
N VAL A 151 -9.52 11.31 8.27
CA VAL A 151 -9.05 10.78 7.00
C VAL A 151 -7.56 11.08 6.86
N LEU A 152 -6.78 10.07 6.46
CA LEU A 152 -5.37 10.19 6.12
C LEU A 152 -5.18 9.82 4.65
N VAL A 153 -4.64 10.76 3.86
CA VAL A 153 -4.25 10.54 2.47
C VAL A 153 -2.77 10.18 2.43
N SER A 154 -2.44 9.06 1.81
CA SER A 154 -1.07 8.54 1.71
C SER A 154 -0.74 8.28 0.24
N ASP A 155 -0.11 9.25 -0.40
CA ASP A 155 0.18 9.29 -1.83
C ASP A 155 1.62 8.85 -2.10
N TYR A 156 1.78 7.82 -2.95
CA TYR A 156 3.07 7.27 -3.41
C TYR A 156 3.23 7.36 -4.93
N ASP A 157 2.42 8.20 -5.60
CA ASP A 157 2.44 8.37 -7.06
C ASP A 157 2.23 7.05 -7.83
N LYS A 158 1.20 6.30 -7.41
CA LYS A 158 0.77 5.06 -8.10
C LYS A 158 -0.62 5.19 -8.71
N GLY A 159 -1.08 6.44 -8.86
CA GLY A 159 -2.26 6.80 -9.64
C GLY A 159 -3.59 6.69 -8.91
N VAL A 160 -3.65 6.35 -7.62
CA VAL A 160 -4.91 6.34 -6.84
C VAL A 160 -5.33 7.76 -6.47
N CYS A 161 -4.40 8.59 -6.01
CA CYS A 161 -4.66 9.91 -5.48
C CYS A 161 -4.92 10.95 -6.59
N THR A 162 -5.88 10.67 -7.48
CA THR A 162 -6.25 11.62 -8.55
C THR A 162 -6.94 12.87 -7.99
N PRO A 163 -6.74 14.07 -8.60
CA PRO A 163 -7.39 15.29 -8.14
C PRO A 163 -8.92 15.18 -8.00
N PRO A 164 -9.66 14.54 -8.93
CA PRO A 164 -11.10 14.36 -8.76
C PRO A 164 -11.48 13.52 -7.53
N LEU A 165 -10.79 12.38 -7.31
CA LEU A 165 -11.04 11.52 -6.16
C LEU A 165 -10.71 12.25 -4.85
N LEU A 166 -9.54 12.90 -4.78
CA LEU A 166 -9.14 13.66 -3.60
C LEU A 166 -10.13 14.77 -3.28
N SER A 167 -10.56 15.53 -4.28
CA SER A 167 -11.54 16.61 -4.10
C SER A 167 -12.87 16.07 -3.58
N ALA A 168 -13.36 14.95 -4.13
CA ALA A 168 -14.59 14.32 -3.69
C ALA A 168 -14.52 13.87 -2.22
N VAL A 169 -13.44 13.17 -1.84
CA VAL A 169 -13.26 12.64 -0.48
C VAL A 169 -13.03 13.78 0.54
N ILE A 170 -12.18 14.76 0.20
CA ILE A 170 -11.89 15.90 1.08
C ILE A 170 -13.15 16.73 1.33
N ASN A 171 -13.93 17.03 0.29
CA ASN A 171 -15.16 17.79 0.44
C ASN A 171 -16.21 17.03 1.26
N ALA A 172 -16.35 15.73 1.03
CA ALA A 172 -17.26 14.86 1.81
C ALA A 172 -16.84 14.76 3.28
N ALA A 173 -15.54 14.68 3.57
CA ALA A 173 -15.02 14.68 4.94
C ALA A 173 -15.27 16.04 5.62
N ARG A 174 -14.93 17.13 4.95
CA ARG A 174 -15.13 18.50 5.47
C ARG A 174 -16.59 18.84 5.76
N SER A 175 -17.53 18.41 4.90
CA SER A 175 -18.96 18.63 5.14
C SER A 175 -19.48 17.91 6.40
N LYS A 176 -18.75 16.93 6.91
CA LYS A 176 -19.04 16.21 8.15
C LYS A 176 -18.17 16.65 9.33
N GLY A 177 -17.33 17.69 9.17
CA GLY A 177 -16.41 18.15 10.21
C GLY A 177 -15.24 17.21 10.47
N ILE A 178 -14.98 16.24 9.58
CA ILE A 178 -13.88 15.28 9.71
C ILE A 178 -12.58 15.91 9.23
N LYS A 179 -11.53 15.81 10.03
CA LYS A 179 -10.19 16.30 9.67
C LYS A 179 -9.57 15.42 8.59
N VAL A 180 -8.87 16.06 7.65
CA VAL A 180 -8.09 15.38 6.62
C VAL A 180 -6.63 15.75 6.82
N VAL A 181 -5.77 14.74 6.88
CA VAL A 181 -4.30 14.87 6.91
C VAL A 181 -3.77 14.24 5.63
N ALA A 182 -2.82 14.87 4.99
CA ALA A 182 -2.22 14.34 3.78
C ALA A 182 -0.69 14.24 3.92
N ASP A 183 -0.15 13.13 3.45
CA ASP A 183 1.28 12.91 3.22
C ASP A 183 1.49 12.78 1.69
N PRO A 184 1.66 13.92 0.99
CA PRO A 184 1.82 13.92 -0.45
C PRO A 184 3.24 13.52 -0.82
N ILE A 185 3.37 12.84 -1.96
CA ILE A 185 4.69 12.70 -2.58
C ILE A 185 5.21 14.09 -2.96
N ARG A 186 6.46 14.37 -2.67
CA ARG A 186 7.09 15.59 -3.17
C ARG A 186 7.22 15.47 -4.67
N GLY A 187 6.50 16.31 -5.42
CA GLY A 187 6.72 16.46 -6.84
C GLY A 187 8.18 16.80 -7.10
N ASN A 188 8.80 16.15 -8.05
CA ASN A 188 10.03 16.69 -8.61
C ASN A 188 9.59 17.93 -9.42
N ASP A 189 9.83 19.09 -8.88
CA ASP A 189 9.73 20.37 -9.60
C ASP A 189 10.80 20.42 -10.70
#